data_33722493deae27f171f4abcde3f00222
#
_entry.id   33722493deae27f171f4abcde3f00222
#
_cell.length_a   1.000
_cell.length_b   1.000
_cell.length_c   1.000
_cell.angle_alpha   90.00
_cell.angle_beta   90.00
_cell.angle_gamma   90.00
#
_symmetry.space_group_name_H-M   'P 1'
#
loop_
_entity.id
_entity.type
_entity.pdbx_description
1 polymer ?
#
loop_
_entity_poly.entity_id
_entity_poly.type
_entity_poly.pdbx_seq_one_letter_code
_entity_poly.pdbx_strand_id
1 'polypeptide(L)'
;MVESWGGNIIDYPERRHCCGYGFRQYHVKANRGYSISNTHKKFESMAPYKPDMIITNCPGCPYFLDRWQYVIAEMEGKTYGQNGFGIPVFTYEEVAGLVLGYDPWDLGLQLHQTAVEPLLDKIGIEYDPEQKYKGLDRKDIMRPELPKVMKCF
;
A
#
# COMPACT_ATOMS: atom_id res chain seq x y z
N MET A 1 2.17 13.05 14.73
CA MET A 1 3.02 13.13 13.52
C MET A 1 2.20 13.20 12.24
N VAL A 2 1.28 12.25 11.94
CA VAL A 2 0.43 12.38 10.72
C VAL A 2 -0.41 13.67 10.75
N GLU A 3 -0.96 14.02 11.90
CA GLU A 3 -1.73 15.26 12.07
C GLU A 3 -0.86 16.52 11.91
N SER A 4 0.41 16.47 12.31
CA SER A 4 1.33 17.60 12.08
C SER A 4 1.71 17.79 10.60
N TRP A 5 1.42 16.79 9.78
CA TRP A 5 1.55 16.85 8.31
C TRP A 5 0.25 17.25 7.61
N GLY A 6 -0.77 17.65 8.38
CA GLY A 6 -2.08 18.05 7.85
C GLY A 6 -3.07 16.90 7.62
N GLY A 7 -2.69 15.69 7.98
CA GLY A 7 -3.58 14.52 7.87
C GLY A 7 -4.62 14.49 8.98
N ASN A 8 -5.80 13.98 8.68
CA ASN A 8 -6.85 13.70 9.66
C ASN A 8 -6.91 12.19 9.92
N ILE A 9 -6.68 11.79 11.18
CA ILE A 9 -6.70 10.38 11.56
C ILE A 9 -8.14 9.93 11.82
N ILE A 10 -8.59 8.94 11.04
CA ILE A 10 -9.90 8.33 11.20
C ILE A 10 -9.80 7.18 12.21
N ASP A 11 -10.65 7.19 13.22
CA ASP A 11 -10.82 6.06 14.12
C ASP A 11 -11.98 5.19 13.66
N TYR A 12 -11.73 3.88 13.50
CA TYR A 12 -12.71 2.90 13.08
C TYR A 12 -12.52 1.59 13.85
N PRO A 13 -13.56 0.75 14.01
CA PRO A 13 -13.54 -0.39 14.93
C PRO A 13 -12.35 -1.34 14.72
N GLU A 14 -12.07 -1.71 13.47
CA GLU A 14 -11.03 -2.69 13.12
C GLU A 14 -9.64 -2.07 12.90
N ARG A 15 -9.42 -0.84 13.33
CA ARG A 15 -8.16 -0.10 13.11
C ARG A 15 -6.93 -0.87 13.61
N ARG A 16 -7.05 -1.51 14.77
CA ARG A 16 -5.95 -2.24 15.41
C ARG A 16 -5.87 -3.71 15.05
N HIS A 17 -6.83 -4.23 14.29
CA HIS A 17 -6.80 -5.62 13.84
C HIS A 17 -5.69 -5.84 12.82
N CYS A 18 -5.09 -7.03 12.87
CA CYS A 18 -4.10 -7.46 11.88
C CYS A 18 -4.74 -7.48 10.48
N CYS A 19 -3.97 -7.07 9.46
CA CYS A 19 -4.42 -7.15 8.06
C CYS A 19 -4.62 -8.58 7.55
N GLY A 20 -4.13 -9.59 8.28
CA GLY A 20 -4.21 -10.98 7.89
C GLY A 20 -2.94 -11.54 7.20
N TYR A 21 -1.97 -10.69 6.86
CA TYR A 21 -0.72 -11.16 6.25
C TYR A 21 0.13 -12.00 7.20
N GLY A 22 0.03 -11.73 8.51
CA GLY A 22 0.92 -12.22 9.54
C GLY A 22 1.19 -13.72 9.49
N PHE A 23 2.43 -14.06 9.29
CA PHE A 23 3.02 -15.36 9.50
C PHE A 23 2.48 -16.53 8.68
N ARG A 24 2.07 -17.56 9.38
CA ARG A 24 1.64 -18.84 8.82
C ARG A 24 0.26 -18.78 8.19
N GLN A 25 -0.55 -17.80 8.52
CA GLN A 25 -1.96 -17.76 8.10
C GLN A 25 -2.09 -17.61 6.58
N TYR A 26 -1.34 -16.69 5.98
CA TYR A 26 -1.37 -16.51 4.52
C TYR A 26 -0.59 -17.59 3.76
N HIS A 27 0.57 -17.98 4.26
CA HIS A 27 1.44 -18.96 3.59
C HIS A 27 0.91 -20.40 3.68
N VAL A 28 0.13 -20.72 4.69
CA VAL A 28 -0.52 -22.01 4.83
C VAL A 28 -1.83 -22.00 4.06
N LYS A 29 -1.92 -22.85 3.03
CA LYS A 29 -3.10 -22.93 2.15
C LYS A 29 -4.43 -23.05 2.91
N ALA A 30 -4.46 -23.84 3.99
CA ALA A 30 -5.65 -24.02 4.83
C ALA A 30 -6.12 -22.74 5.54
N ASN A 31 -5.21 -21.81 5.82
CA ASN A 31 -5.51 -20.59 6.58
C ASN A 31 -5.67 -19.35 5.70
N ARG A 32 -5.48 -19.49 4.39
CA ARG A 32 -5.54 -18.37 3.45
C ARG A 32 -6.89 -17.67 3.44
N GLY A 33 -7.97 -18.45 3.49
CA GLY A 33 -9.33 -17.90 3.60
C GLY A 33 -9.57 -17.05 4.85
N TYR A 34 -8.97 -17.44 5.98
CA TYR A 34 -9.04 -16.66 7.22
C TYR A 34 -8.30 -15.33 7.10
N SER A 35 -7.12 -15.33 6.48
CA SER A 35 -6.36 -14.09 6.22
C SER A 35 -7.15 -13.12 5.35
N ILE A 36 -7.77 -13.61 4.27
CA ILE A 36 -8.61 -12.81 3.37
C ILE A 36 -9.81 -12.23 4.13
N SER A 37 -10.48 -13.05 4.95
CA SER A 37 -11.62 -12.61 5.76
C SER A 37 -11.25 -11.47 6.72
N ASN A 38 -10.06 -11.52 7.34
CA ASN A 38 -9.60 -10.42 8.20
C ASN A 38 -9.36 -9.13 7.42
N THR A 39 -8.76 -9.24 6.24
CA THR A 39 -8.56 -8.09 5.35
C THR A 39 -9.91 -7.49 4.95
N HIS A 40 -10.85 -8.34 4.55
CA HIS A 40 -12.18 -7.91 4.13
C HIS A 40 -12.92 -7.17 5.25
N LYS A 41 -12.96 -7.73 6.47
CA LYS A 41 -13.55 -7.06 7.65
C LYS A 41 -12.93 -5.69 7.90
N LYS A 42 -11.61 -5.57 7.72
CA LYS A 42 -10.91 -4.30 7.91
C LYS A 42 -11.38 -3.26 6.90
N PHE A 43 -11.50 -3.62 5.62
CA PHE A 43 -12.01 -2.73 4.59
C PHE A 43 -13.49 -2.37 4.79
N GLU A 44 -14.35 -3.32 5.12
CA GLU A 44 -15.75 -3.05 5.41
C GLU A 44 -15.91 -2.11 6.60
N SER A 45 -15.08 -2.27 7.63
CA SER A 45 -15.10 -1.41 8.81
C SER A 45 -14.67 0.03 8.54
N MET A 46 -13.76 0.26 7.59
CA MET A 46 -13.27 1.60 7.26
C MET A 46 -14.03 2.28 6.12
N ALA A 47 -14.70 1.51 5.25
CA ALA A 47 -15.39 2.04 4.07
C ALA A 47 -16.43 3.15 4.37
N PRO A 48 -17.23 3.09 5.45
CA PRO A 48 -18.19 4.16 5.77
C PRO A 48 -17.53 5.52 6.02
N TYR A 49 -16.27 5.53 6.42
CA TYR A 49 -15.51 6.75 6.73
C TYR A 49 -14.83 7.37 5.51
N LYS A 50 -14.86 6.67 4.35
CA LYS A 50 -14.31 7.13 3.08
C LYS A 50 -12.87 7.66 3.21
N PRO A 51 -11.92 6.87 3.72
CA PRO A 51 -10.54 7.33 3.86
C PRO A 51 -9.91 7.62 2.48
N ASP A 52 -9.04 8.61 2.44
CA ASP A 52 -8.28 8.92 1.23
C ASP A 52 -7.09 7.97 1.05
N MET A 53 -6.52 7.48 2.16
CA MET A 53 -5.40 6.55 2.17
C MET A 53 -5.35 5.71 3.45
N ILE A 54 -4.59 4.66 3.41
CA ILE A 54 -4.22 3.85 4.57
C ILE A 54 -2.72 4.03 4.80
N ILE A 55 -2.32 4.35 6.03
CA ILE A 55 -0.90 4.43 6.41
C ILE A 55 -0.58 3.26 7.32
N THR A 56 0.52 2.57 7.03
CA THR A 56 0.98 1.43 7.80
C THR A 56 2.45 1.58 8.17
N ASN A 57 2.85 0.97 9.29
CA ASN A 57 4.24 0.86 9.71
C ASN A 57 4.77 -0.58 9.66
N CYS A 58 3.95 -1.53 9.25
CA CYS A 58 4.32 -2.93 9.12
C CYS A 58 4.61 -3.24 7.65
N PRO A 59 5.77 -3.76 7.28
CA PRO A 59 6.16 -3.97 5.88
C PRO A 59 5.27 -4.98 5.13
N GLY A 60 4.61 -5.88 5.84
CA GLY A 60 3.67 -6.82 5.24
C GLY A 60 2.29 -6.23 4.96
N CYS A 61 1.90 -5.19 5.70
CA CYS A 61 0.58 -4.60 5.56
C CYS A 61 0.37 -3.86 4.24
N PRO A 62 1.31 -3.01 3.75
CA PRO A 62 1.14 -2.35 2.47
C PRO A 62 0.97 -3.37 1.35
N TYR A 63 1.91 -4.29 1.22
CA TYR A 63 1.86 -5.34 0.21
C TYR A 63 0.53 -6.12 0.24
N PHE A 64 0.05 -6.47 1.43
CA PHE A 64 -1.13 -7.32 1.57
C PHE A 64 -2.43 -6.53 1.36
N LEU A 65 -2.58 -5.38 2.00
CA LEU A 65 -3.77 -4.55 1.88
C LEU A 65 -3.92 -3.99 0.46
N ASP A 66 -2.84 -3.54 -0.15
CA ASP A 66 -2.84 -3.02 -1.50
C ASP A 66 -3.30 -4.09 -2.51
N ARG A 67 -2.66 -5.26 -2.49
CA ARG A 67 -2.96 -6.35 -3.40
C ARG A 67 -4.36 -6.96 -3.20
N TRP A 68 -4.80 -7.11 -1.95
CA TRP A 68 -6.05 -7.82 -1.67
C TRP A 68 -7.28 -7.00 -2.00
N GLN A 69 -7.21 -5.69 -2.05
CA GLN A 69 -8.30 -4.89 -2.60
C GLN A 69 -8.61 -5.28 -4.05
N TYR A 70 -7.56 -5.46 -4.85
CA TYR A 70 -7.71 -5.93 -6.23
C TYR A 70 -8.35 -7.33 -6.31
N VAL A 71 -7.86 -8.26 -5.49
CA VAL A 71 -8.42 -9.63 -5.45
C VAL A 71 -9.89 -9.64 -4.98
N ILE A 72 -10.23 -8.85 -3.99
CA ILE A 72 -11.63 -8.72 -3.52
C ILE A 72 -12.50 -8.10 -4.62
N ALA A 73 -12.00 -7.11 -5.34
CA ALA A 73 -12.72 -6.51 -6.45
C ALA A 73 -13.00 -7.54 -7.58
N GLU A 74 -12.03 -8.37 -7.90
CA GLU A 74 -12.22 -9.44 -8.90
C GLU A 74 -13.19 -10.54 -8.42
N MET A 75 -13.09 -10.95 -7.17
CA MET A 75 -13.90 -12.07 -6.63
C MET A 75 -15.33 -11.69 -6.29
N GLU A 76 -15.55 -10.48 -5.78
CA GLU A 76 -16.83 -10.06 -5.20
C GLU A 76 -17.45 -8.84 -5.91
N GLY A 77 -16.76 -8.25 -6.88
CA GLY A 77 -17.23 -7.04 -7.55
C GLY A 77 -17.29 -5.82 -6.63
N LYS A 78 -16.62 -5.86 -5.47
CA LYS A 78 -16.58 -4.79 -4.48
C LYS A 78 -15.32 -3.97 -4.60
N THR A 79 -15.46 -2.68 -4.71
CA THR A 79 -14.34 -1.73 -4.63
C THR A 79 -14.47 -0.87 -3.38
N TYR A 80 -13.32 -0.53 -2.82
CA TYR A 80 -13.25 0.27 -1.61
C TYR A 80 -12.70 1.64 -1.93
N GLY A 81 -12.77 2.56 -2.06
CA GLY A 81 -12.23 3.87 -2.40
C GLY A 81 -13.31 4.79 -2.94
N GLN A 82 -13.03 6.06 -2.85
CA GLN A 82 -13.99 7.08 -3.24
C GLN A 82 -14.30 7.06 -4.74
N ASN A 83 -13.32 6.65 -5.54
CA ASN A 83 -13.39 6.67 -7.01
C ASN A 83 -13.49 5.27 -7.64
N GLY A 84 -13.72 4.22 -6.84
CA GLY A 84 -13.75 2.84 -7.35
C GLY A 84 -12.39 2.22 -7.69
N PHE A 85 -11.28 2.93 -7.44
CA PHE A 85 -9.91 2.47 -7.72
C PHE A 85 -9.21 1.84 -6.52
N GLY A 86 -9.91 1.67 -5.43
CA GLY A 86 -9.36 1.23 -4.17
C GLY A 86 -8.91 2.38 -3.27
N ILE A 87 -8.43 2.02 -2.08
CA ILE A 87 -7.85 2.96 -1.12
C ILE A 87 -6.33 2.78 -1.19
N PRO A 88 -5.54 3.75 -1.62
CA PRO A 88 -4.09 3.60 -1.69
C PRO A 88 -3.49 3.34 -0.31
N VAL A 89 -2.55 2.40 -0.26
CA VAL A 89 -1.94 1.94 0.99
C VAL A 89 -0.48 2.30 0.99
N PHE A 90 -0.11 3.23 1.84
CA PHE A 90 1.26 3.73 1.98
C PHE A 90 1.95 3.15 3.21
N THR A 91 3.26 3.02 3.12
CA THR A 91 4.10 2.93 4.31
C THR A 91 4.21 4.30 4.96
N TYR A 92 4.57 4.30 6.23
CA TYR A 92 4.87 5.54 6.94
C TYR A 92 6.04 6.31 6.30
N GLU A 93 7.03 5.58 5.81
CA GLU A 93 8.23 6.11 5.15
C GLU A 93 7.90 6.81 3.83
N GLU A 94 7.01 6.23 3.03
CA GLU A 94 6.54 6.86 1.79
C GLU A 94 5.83 8.18 2.06
N VAL A 95 4.93 8.21 3.03
CA VAL A 95 4.24 9.46 3.42
C VAL A 95 5.22 10.49 3.96
N ALA A 96 6.17 10.07 4.80
CA ALA A 96 7.21 10.97 5.30
C ALA A 96 8.06 11.53 4.16
N GLY A 97 8.41 10.68 3.19
CA GLY A 97 9.15 11.09 1.99
C GLY A 97 8.38 12.14 1.17
N LEU A 98 7.10 11.91 0.92
CA LEU A 98 6.24 12.89 0.21
C LEU A 98 6.20 14.24 0.95
N VAL A 99 6.04 14.22 2.27
CA VAL A 99 6.03 15.45 3.09
C VAL A 99 7.38 16.18 3.04
N LEU A 100 8.48 15.46 2.93
CA LEU A 100 9.82 16.01 2.77
C LEU A 100 10.14 16.47 1.35
N GLY A 101 9.23 16.26 0.39
CA GLY A 101 9.37 16.68 -0.98
C GLY A 101 10.20 15.74 -1.87
N TYR A 102 10.31 14.47 -1.49
CA TYR A 102 10.91 13.46 -2.37
C TYR A 102 10.00 13.16 -3.55
N ASP A 103 10.60 12.86 -4.69
CA ASP A 103 9.89 12.45 -5.90
C ASP A 103 9.11 11.14 -5.62
N PRO A 104 7.82 11.05 -6.01
CA PRO A 104 7.03 9.83 -5.85
C PRO A 104 7.66 8.58 -6.47
N TRP A 105 8.41 8.75 -7.56
CA TRP A 105 9.14 7.66 -8.20
C TRP A 105 10.30 7.14 -7.36
N ASP A 106 11.01 8.02 -6.69
CA ASP A 106 12.11 7.64 -5.77
C ASP A 106 11.58 6.90 -4.55
N LEU A 107 10.33 7.15 -4.18
CA LEU A 107 9.63 6.44 -3.11
C LEU A 107 9.02 5.10 -3.56
N GLY A 108 9.04 4.79 -4.83
CA GLY A 108 8.53 3.53 -5.36
C GLY A 108 7.01 3.48 -5.56
N LEU A 109 6.31 4.62 -5.63
CA LEU A 109 4.84 4.65 -5.72
C LEU A 109 4.30 4.00 -6.99
N GLN A 110 5.09 3.89 -8.04
CA GLN A 110 4.76 3.14 -9.27
C GLN A 110 4.60 1.62 -9.05
N LEU A 111 4.95 1.10 -7.87
CA LEU A 111 4.83 -0.32 -7.54
C LEU A 111 3.50 -0.67 -6.85
N HIS A 112 2.71 0.33 -6.50
CA HIS A 112 1.39 0.11 -5.89
C HIS A 112 0.43 -0.57 -6.88
N GLN A 113 -0.45 -1.42 -6.34
CA GLN A 113 -1.52 -2.06 -7.12
C GLN A 113 -2.75 -1.17 -7.22
N THR A 114 -3.04 -0.42 -6.15
CA THR A 114 -4.10 0.59 -6.14
C THR A 114 -3.58 1.90 -6.68
N ALA A 115 -4.43 2.63 -7.40
CA ALA A 115 -4.08 3.93 -7.97
C ALA A 115 -3.73 4.93 -6.86
N VAL A 116 -2.54 5.52 -6.94
CA VAL A 116 -2.07 6.56 -6.02
C VAL A 116 -2.34 7.97 -6.56
N GLU A 117 -2.54 8.09 -7.86
CA GLU A 117 -2.74 9.34 -8.58
C GLU A 117 -3.85 10.21 -7.97
N PRO A 118 -5.05 9.68 -7.68
CA PRO A 118 -6.13 10.51 -7.14
C PRO A 118 -5.79 11.18 -5.81
N LEU A 119 -4.94 10.53 -5.00
CA LEU A 119 -4.47 11.12 -3.76
C LEU A 119 -3.40 12.19 -4.03
N LEU A 120 -2.42 11.88 -4.90
CA LEU A 120 -1.33 12.80 -5.23
C LEU A 120 -1.88 14.09 -5.86
N ASP A 121 -2.85 13.97 -6.78
CA ASP A 121 -3.57 15.11 -7.36
C ASP A 121 -4.27 15.95 -6.28
N LYS A 122 -4.95 15.29 -5.32
CA LYS A 122 -5.65 15.95 -4.22
C LYS A 122 -4.72 16.78 -3.33
N ILE A 123 -3.50 16.30 -3.11
CA ILE A 123 -2.50 17.00 -2.28
C ILE A 123 -1.54 17.87 -3.10
N GLY A 124 -1.74 17.96 -4.43
CA GLY A 124 -0.99 18.84 -5.32
C GLY A 124 0.43 18.37 -5.63
N ILE A 125 0.67 17.06 -5.59
CA ILE A 125 1.95 16.46 -5.98
C ILE A 125 1.87 15.97 -7.42
N GLU A 126 2.73 16.50 -8.28
CA GLU A 126 2.84 16.02 -9.66
C GLU A 126 3.42 14.60 -9.69
N TYR A 127 2.76 13.71 -10.44
CA TYR A 127 3.19 12.34 -10.62
C TYR A 127 2.86 11.83 -12.02
N ASP A 128 3.87 11.34 -12.72
CA ASP A 128 3.72 10.70 -14.02
C ASP A 128 4.00 9.19 -13.87
N PRO A 129 2.97 8.33 -13.91
CA PRO A 129 3.16 6.89 -13.78
C PRO A 129 3.95 6.27 -14.94
N GLU A 130 4.04 6.96 -16.07
CA GLU A 130 4.81 6.51 -17.25
C GLU A 130 6.26 7.03 -17.26
N GLN A 131 6.64 7.81 -16.25
CA GLN A 131 8.01 8.29 -16.12
C GLN A 131 8.99 7.11 -16.17
N LYS A 132 9.99 7.21 -17.04
CA LYS A 132 11.06 6.21 -17.11
C LYS A 132 12.25 6.66 -16.29
N TYR A 133 12.77 5.79 -15.46
CA TYR A 133 14.02 6.06 -14.75
C TYR A 133 15.12 6.42 -15.75
N LYS A 134 15.63 7.64 -15.65
CA LYS A 134 16.77 8.08 -16.47
C LYS A 134 18.03 7.38 -15.93
N GLY A 135 18.47 6.33 -16.62
CA GLY A 135 19.79 5.76 -16.39
C GLY A 135 19.87 4.33 -15.86
N LEU A 136 18.76 3.71 -15.50
CA LEU A 136 18.78 2.29 -15.13
C LEU A 136 17.84 1.51 -16.06
N ASP A 137 18.40 0.55 -16.80
CA ASP A 137 17.58 -0.43 -17.51
C ASP A 137 16.84 -1.27 -16.44
N ARG A 138 15.57 -1.62 -16.71
CA ARG A 138 14.77 -2.50 -15.84
C ARG A 138 15.52 -3.79 -15.45
N LYS A 139 16.42 -4.25 -16.28
CA LYS A 139 17.30 -5.40 -16.01
C LYS A 139 18.29 -5.14 -14.88
N ASP A 140 18.76 -3.91 -14.77
CA ASP A 140 19.73 -3.50 -13.73
C ASP A 140 19.03 -3.34 -12.37
N ILE A 141 17.77 -2.90 -12.39
CA ILE A 141 16.93 -2.79 -11.18
C ILE A 141 16.51 -4.18 -10.69
N MET A 142 16.20 -5.10 -11.60
CA MET A 142 15.70 -6.44 -11.25
C MET A 142 16.81 -7.43 -10.85
N ARG A 143 18.07 -7.08 -11.03
CA ARG A 143 19.23 -7.87 -10.62
C ARG A 143 20.28 -6.99 -9.93
N PRO A 144 19.96 -6.37 -8.78
CA PRO A 144 21.03 -5.80 -7.98
C PRO A 144 22.00 -6.94 -7.66
N GLU A 145 23.28 -6.77 -7.97
CA GLU A 145 24.30 -7.67 -7.46
C GLU A 145 24.18 -7.65 -5.94
N LEU A 146 23.77 -8.78 -5.36
CA LEU A 146 23.70 -8.90 -3.91
C LEU A 146 25.07 -8.57 -3.33
N PRO A 147 25.15 -7.69 -2.34
CA PRO A 147 26.40 -7.39 -1.67
C PRO A 147 27.10 -8.70 -1.27
N LYS A 148 28.40 -8.80 -1.48
CA LYS A 148 29.18 -10.01 -1.15
C LYS A 148 28.99 -10.49 0.28
N VAL A 149 28.57 -9.61 1.18
CA VAL A 149 28.23 -9.89 2.58
C VAL A 149 27.01 -10.82 2.75
N MET A 150 26.09 -10.85 1.79
CA MET A 150 24.91 -11.75 1.85
C MET A 150 25.19 -13.18 1.35
N LYS A 151 26.40 -13.49 0.95
CA LYS A 151 26.80 -14.86 0.56
C LYS A 151 27.11 -15.77 1.76
N CYS A 152 26.95 -15.30 2.98
CA CYS A 152 27.23 -16.04 4.20
C CYS A 152 25.99 -16.59 4.92
N PHE A 153 24.81 -16.62 4.27
CA PHE A 153 23.59 -17.22 4.81
C PHE A 153 23.08 -18.33 3.91
#